data_a5c52b54321eb435c2526411af5dea66
#
_entry.id   a5c52b54321eb435c2526411af5dea66
#
_cell.length_a   1.000
_cell.length_b   1.000
_cell.length_c   1.000
_cell.angle_alpha   90.00
_cell.angle_beta   90.00
_cell.angle_gamma   90.00
#
_symmetry.space_group_name_H-M   'P 1'
#
loop_
_entity.id
_entity.type
_entity.pdbx_description
1 polymer ?
#
loop_
_entity_poly.entity_id
_entity_poly.type
_entity_poly.pdbx_seq_one_letter_code
_entity_poly.pdbx_strand_id
1 'polypeptide(L)'
;MANSYKKVLTTISGTGDETVYTVPAVTTTLLKTAWVYNNSGGAADITLKINSTAISTDATVGDKDTKSFFYLASGDIGVLEEGDLLKVNTDVQPLNVYLSLLEMS
;
A
#
# COMPACT_ATOMS: atom_id res chain seq x y z
N MET A 1 -25.50 6.39 -0.03
CA MET A 1 -24.04 6.28 0.05
C MET A 1 -23.69 5.35 1.20
N ALA A 2 -22.89 4.35 0.94
CA ALA A 2 -22.43 3.41 1.96
C ALA A 2 -20.95 3.62 2.22
N ASN A 3 -20.58 3.62 3.50
CA ASN A 3 -19.19 3.68 3.93
C ASN A 3 -18.83 2.35 4.55
N SER A 4 -17.69 1.82 4.15
CA SER A 4 -17.24 0.51 4.61
C SER A 4 -15.76 0.55 4.93
N TYR A 5 -15.42 0.23 6.17
CA TYR A 5 -14.02 0.02 6.53
C TYR A 5 -13.56 -1.31 5.98
N LYS A 6 -12.35 -1.32 5.44
CA LYS A 6 -11.80 -2.49 4.80
C LYS A 6 -10.32 -2.63 5.12
N LYS A 7 -9.88 -3.86 5.26
CA LYS A 7 -8.46 -4.15 5.31
C LYS A 7 -8.06 -4.97 4.09
N VAL A 8 -6.84 -4.76 3.63
CA VAL A 8 -6.20 -5.62 2.65
C VAL A 8 -4.96 -6.19 3.30
N LEU A 9 -4.86 -7.51 3.30
CA LEU A 9 -3.69 -8.21 3.81
C LEU A 9 -3.25 -9.16 2.71
N THR A 10 -2.08 -8.90 2.15
CA THR A 10 -1.60 -9.68 1.01
C THR A 10 -0.09 -9.88 1.09
N THR A 11 0.38 -10.94 0.44
CA THR A 11 1.80 -11.22 0.32
C THR A 11 2.22 -10.97 -1.13
N ILE A 12 3.24 -10.13 -1.31
CA ILE A 12 3.85 -9.90 -2.61
C ILE A 12 4.91 -10.98 -2.82
N SER A 13 4.80 -11.72 -3.90
CA SER A 13 5.74 -12.79 -4.22
C SER A 13 6.52 -12.54 -5.51
N GLY A 14 6.44 -11.33 -6.07
CA GLY A 14 7.19 -10.91 -7.25
C GLY A 14 7.93 -9.61 -7.02
N THR A 15 8.92 -9.32 -7.87
CA THR A 15 9.64 -8.03 -7.85
C THR A 15 9.04 -7.10 -8.90
N GLY A 16 9.34 -5.79 -8.77
CA GLY A 16 8.76 -4.76 -9.61
C GLY A 16 7.44 -4.25 -9.04
N ASP A 17 6.59 -3.71 -9.91
CA ASP A 17 5.29 -3.17 -9.50
C ASP A 17 4.29 -4.30 -9.28
N GLU A 18 3.69 -4.31 -8.11
CA GLU A 18 2.63 -5.26 -7.76
C GLU A 18 1.40 -4.48 -7.31
N THR A 19 0.25 -4.72 -7.93
CA THR A 19 -1.01 -4.10 -7.53
C THR A 19 -1.53 -4.79 -6.27
N VAL A 20 -1.71 -4.02 -5.20
CA VAL A 20 -2.20 -4.56 -3.93
C VAL A 20 -3.65 -4.17 -3.67
N TYR A 21 -4.16 -3.15 -4.35
CA TYR A 21 -5.55 -2.72 -4.20
C TYR A 21 -6.01 -1.96 -5.44
N THR A 22 -7.24 -2.23 -5.87
CA THR A 22 -7.90 -1.52 -6.97
C THR A 22 -9.18 -0.91 -6.43
N VAL A 23 -9.37 0.40 -6.64
CA VAL A 23 -10.59 1.08 -6.19
C VAL A 23 -11.78 0.60 -7.03
N PRO A 24 -12.84 0.07 -6.40
CA PRO A 24 -14.01 -0.41 -7.13
C PRO A 24 -14.72 0.71 -7.89
N ALA A 25 -15.56 0.31 -8.85
CA ALA A 25 -16.39 1.23 -9.59
C ALA A 25 -17.31 2.02 -8.65
N VAL A 26 -17.57 3.29 -8.99
CA VAL A 26 -18.47 4.20 -8.24
C VAL A 26 -18.06 4.31 -6.77
N THR A 27 -16.76 4.29 -6.50
CA THR A 27 -16.22 4.28 -5.13
C THR A 27 -15.09 5.29 -5.01
N THR A 28 -15.07 6.01 -3.90
CA THR A 28 -13.89 6.78 -3.45
C THR A 28 -13.33 6.08 -2.24
N THR A 29 -12.03 5.89 -2.21
CA THR A 29 -11.37 5.20 -1.11
C THR A 29 -10.44 6.15 -0.39
N LEU A 30 -10.51 6.16 0.94
CA LEU A 30 -9.54 6.84 1.79
C LEU A 30 -8.53 5.82 2.30
N LEU A 31 -7.27 6.01 1.94
CA LEU A 31 -6.18 5.17 2.44
C LEU A 31 -5.73 5.73 3.77
N LYS A 32 -5.90 4.96 4.82
CA LYS A 32 -5.60 5.40 6.18
C LYS A 32 -4.25 4.92 6.66
N THR A 33 -3.88 3.70 6.30
CA THR A 33 -2.63 3.08 6.76
C THR A 33 -2.11 2.16 5.67
N ALA A 34 -0.81 2.18 5.46
CA ALA A 34 -0.13 1.22 4.59
C ALA A 34 1.15 0.76 5.29
N TRP A 35 1.19 -0.50 5.69
CA TRP A 35 2.35 -1.11 6.32
C TRP A 35 2.91 -2.18 5.41
N VAL A 36 4.24 -2.26 5.33
CA VAL A 36 4.92 -3.32 4.62
C VAL A 36 5.90 -4.00 5.57
N TYR A 37 5.74 -5.30 5.74
CA TYR A 37 6.63 -6.14 6.53
C TYR A 37 7.56 -6.89 5.58
N ASN A 38 8.86 -6.76 5.79
CA ASN A 38 9.85 -7.40 4.94
C ASN A 38 10.19 -8.79 5.48
N ASN A 39 9.81 -9.81 4.73
CA ASN A 39 10.08 -11.20 5.07
C ASN A 39 10.97 -11.88 4.02
N SER A 40 11.79 -11.08 3.30
CA SER A 40 12.55 -11.59 2.16
C SER A 40 13.88 -12.24 2.52
N GLY A 41 14.37 -12.03 3.74
CA GLY A 41 15.68 -12.50 4.14
C GLY A 41 16.80 -11.50 3.92
N GLY A 42 16.50 -10.31 3.41
CA GLY A 42 17.46 -9.24 3.19
C GLY A 42 16.76 -7.89 3.14
N ALA A 43 17.51 -6.80 3.07
CA ALA A 43 16.93 -5.47 2.99
C ALA A 43 16.17 -5.30 1.68
N ALA A 44 15.01 -4.64 1.74
CA ALA A 44 14.17 -4.36 0.59
C ALA A 44 14.09 -2.85 0.35
N ASP A 45 14.19 -2.43 -0.90
CA ASP A 45 13.88 -1.06 -1.31
C ASP A 45 12.45 -1.03 -1.82
N ILE A 46 11.61 -0.22 -1.18
CA ILE A 46 10.17 -0.24 -1.41
C ILE A 46 9.68 1.15 -1.78
N THR A 47 8.90 1.23 -2.85
CA THR A 47 8.25 2.46 -3.29
C THR A 47 6.75 2.21 -3.41
N LEU A 48 5.96 3.11 -2.83
CA LEU A 48 4.51 3.06 -2.94
C LEU A 48 4.08 3.93 -4.13
N LYS A 49 3.19 3.40 -4.96
CA LYS A 49 2.71 4.08 -6.16
C LYS A 49 1.20 4.07 -6.26
N ILE A 50 0.65 5.13 -6.86
CA ILE A 50 -0.73 5.14 -7.35
C ILE A 50 -0.67 5.18 -8.86
N ASN A 51 -1.23 4.17 -9.51
CA ASN A 51 -1.09 3.92 -10.95
C ASN A 51 0.40 3.78 -11.28
N SER A 52 0.98 4.67 -12.07
CA SER A 52 2.41 4.65 -12.38
C SER A 52 3.19 5.75 -11.69
N THR A 53 2.56 6.49 -10.77
CA THR A 53 3.17 7.63 -10.09
C THR A 53 3.63 7.24 -8.69
N ALA A 54 4.91 7.42 -8.42
CA ALA A 54 5.45 7.17 -7.09
C ALA A 54 4.94 8.23 -6.11
N ILE A 55 4.42 7.79 -4.96
CA ILE A 55 3.90 8.68 -3.91
C ILE A 55 4.74 8.62 -2.65
N SER A 56 5.77 7.79 -2.64
CA SER A 56 6.77 7.76 -1.58
C SER A 56 8.15 7.72 -2.22
N THR A 57 9.15 8.18 -1.48
CA THR A 57 10.54 7.94 -1.88
C THR A 57 10.87 6.48 -1.60
N ASP A 58 11.88 5.96 -2.29
CA ASP A 58 12.38 4.62 -1.99
C ASP A 58 12.75 4.56 -0.52
N ALA A 59 12.20 3.55 0.15
CA ALA A 59 12.46 3.33 1.55
C ALA A 59 13.11 1.97 1.72
N THR A 60 14.24 1.93 2.40
CA THR A 60 14.91 0.67 2.71
C THR A 60 14.31 0.11 3.99
N VAL A 61 13.78 -1.11 3.91
CA VAL A 61 13.23 -1.83 5.05
C VAL A 61 14.10 -3.04 5.32
N GLY A 62 14.65 -3.13 6.52
CA GLY A 62 15.50 -4.25 6.90
C GLY A 62 14.71 -5.56 6.96
N ASP A 63 15.43 -6.69 6.88
CA ASP A 63 14.81 -8.00 7.03
C ASP A 63 14.10 -8.10 8.38
N LYS A 64 12.87 -8.62 8.37
CA LYS A 64 11.99 -8.76 9.54
C LYS A 64 11.55 -7.43 10.16
N ASP A 65 11.71 -6.32 9.44
CA ASP A 65 11.21 -5.01 9.88
C ASP A 65 9.92 -4.65 9.15
N THR A 66 9.17 -3.75 9.77
CA THR A 66 7.93 -3.20 9.21
C THR A 66 8.08 -1.70 9.03
N LYS A 67 7.61 -1.18 7.90
CA LYS A 67 7.56 0.26 7.66
C LYS A 67 6.15 0.71 7.38
N SER A 68 5.77 1.84 8.01
CA SER A 68 4.52 2.51 7.73
C SER A 68 4.75 3.61 6.69
N PHE A 69 3.95 3.62 5.63
CA PHE A 69 4.05 4.62 4.57
C PHE A 69 3.07 5.77 4.74
N PHE A 70 2.06 5.61 5.61
CA PHE A 70 1.11 6.66 5.95
C PHE A 70 0.95 6.73 7.46
N TYR A 71 0.99 7.95 8.00
CA TYR A 71 0.89 8.20 9.42
C TYR A 71 -0.39 8.93 9.74
N LEU A 72 -1.28 8.29 10.48
CA LEU A 72 -2.48 8.96 10.95
C LEU A 72 -2.18 10.01 12.02
N ALA A 73 -1.04 9.90 12.67
CA ALA A 73 -0.65 10.86 13.70
C ALA A 73 -0.53 12.28 13.17
N SER A 74 -0.23 12.45 11.89
CA SER A 74 -0.18 13.76 11.23
C SER A 74 -1.51 14.16 10.61
N GLY A 75 -2.51 13.29 10.66
CA GLY A 75 -3.80 13.52 10.02
C GLY A 75 -3.81 13.29 8.53
N ASP A 76 -2.74 12.72 7.97
CA ASP A 76 -2.64 12.48 6.54
C ASP A 76 -3.56 11.35 6.12
N ILE A 77 -4.31 11.59 5.04
CA ILE A 77 -5.19 10.60 4.43
C ILE A 77 -4.98 10.65 2.93
N GLY A 78 -4.71 9.50 2.34
CA GLY A 78 -4.63 9.40 0.89
C GLY A 78 -6.01 9.19 0.29
N VAL A 79 -6.34 9.96 -0.74
CA VAL A 79 -7.61 9.81 -1.46
C VAL A 79 -7.35 9.09 -2.76
N LEU A 80 -8.08 8.00 -2.97
CA LEU A 80 -8.04 7.22 -4.20
C LEU A 80 -9.39 7.29 -4.88
N GLU A 81 -9.38 7.44 -6.19
CA GLU A 81 -10.59 7.55 -6.99
C GLU A 81 -10.86 6.24 -7.72
N GLU A 82 -12.08 6.12 -8.27
CA GLU A 82 -12.51 4.94 -9.01
C GLU A 82 -11.45 4.54 -10.05
N GLY A 83 -11.09 3.27 -10.04
CA GLY A 83 -10.13 2.72 -11.00
C GLY A 83 -8.66 2.92 -10.64
N ASP A 84 -8.36 3.69 -9.60
CA ASP A 84 -6.96 3.85 -9.18
C ASP A 84 -6.39 2.53 -8.66
N LEU A 85 -5.12 2.30 -8.99
CA LEU A 85 -4.38 1.10 -8.58
C LEU A 85 -3.33 1.52 -7.56
N LEU A 86 -3.41 0.94 -6.36
CA LEU A 86 -2.37 1.11 -5.36
C LEU A 86 -1.35 -0.01 -5.56
N LYS A 87 -0.10 0.37 -5.80
CA LYS A 87 0.98 -0.55 -6.13
C LYS A 87 2.12 -0.43 -5.15
N VAL A 88 2.81 -1.54 -4.93
CA VAL A 88 4.06 -1.59 -4.18
C VAL A 88 5.14 -2.08 -5.12
N ASN A 89 6.21 -1.29 -5.25
CA ASN A 89 7.39 -1.67 -6.02
C ASN A 89 8.47 -2.14 -5.06
N THR A 90 9.02 -3.31 -5.31
CA THR A 90 10.08 -3.87 -4.48
C THR A 90 11.14 -4.55 -5.34
N ASP A 91 12.38 -4.55 -4.86
CA ASP A 91 13.49 -5.24 -5.50
C ASP A 91 13.74 -6.64 -4.93
N VAL A 92 13.07 -7.00 -3.83
CA VAL A 92 13.17 -8.34 -3.22
C VAL A 92 11.80 -8.81 -2.75
N GLN A 93 11.68 -10.11 -2.54
CA GLN A 93 10.43 -10.77 -2.16
C GLN A 93 10.71 -11.91 -1.18
N PRO A 94 9.72 -12.38 -0.38
CA PRO A 94 8.34 -11.89 -0.27
C PRO A 94 8.20 -10.74 0.71
N LEU A 95 7.14 -9.94 0.52
CA LEU A 95 6.75 -8.89 1.47
C LEU A 95 5.29 -9.10 1.85
N ASN A 96 4.95 -8.78 3.09
CA ASN A 96 3.55 -8.76 3.53
C ASN A 96 3.07 -7.32 3.59
N VAL A 97 1.92 -7.04 3.00
CA VAL A 97 1.34 -5.69 2.92
C VAL A 97 0.02 -5.66 3.66
N TYR A 98 -0.14 -4.68 4.53
CA TYR A 98 -1.39 -4.42 5.24
C TYR A 98 -1.87 -3.02 4.90
N LEU A 99 -3.11 -2.91 4.46
CA LEU A 99 -3.77 -1.63 4.18
C LEU A 99 -5.02 -1.51 5.04
N SER A 100 -5.25 -0.31 5.56
CA SER A 100 -6.50 0.04 6.22
C SER A 100 -7.18 1.13 5.40
N LEU A 101 -8.40 0.88 4.95
CA LEU A 101 -9.11 1.70 3.98
C LEU A 101 -10.53 2.02 4.45
N LEU A 102 -11.07 3.14 3.97
CA LEU A 102 -12.48 3.43 4.04
C LEU A 102 -13.01 3.61 2.62
N GLU A 103 -13.92 2.73 2.20
CA GLU A 103 -14.58 2.82 0.90
C GLU A 103 -15.91 3.55 1.06
N MET A 104 -16.12 4.55 0.22
CA MET A 104 -17.36 5.34 0.18
C MET A 104 -17.99 5.23 -1.20
N SER A 105 -19.18 4.72 -1.25
CA SER A 105 -19.88 4.51 -2.52
C SER A 105 -21.23 5.20 -2.55
#